data_83e39c81f25d0141ecd2067248674b8a
#
_entry.id   83e39c81f25d0141ecd2067248674b8a
#
_cell.length_a   1.000
_cell.length_b   1.000
_cell.length_c   1.000
_cell.angle_alpha   90.00
_cell.angle_beta   90.00
_cell.angle_gamma   90.00
#
_symmetry.space_group_name_H-M   'P 1'
#
loop_
_entity.id
_entity.type
_entity.pdbx_description
1 polymer ?
#
loop_
_entity_poly.entity_id
_entity_poly.type
_entity_poly.pdbx_seq_one_letter_code
_entity_poly.pdbx_strand_id
1 'polypeptide(L)'
;MRFLLSFLLVLLITAPVFAPQAHSFQSTWNYDQHSIPIDEIMSGGPPKDGIPALSAPNYVSAQKASFLRNGDQVIGTVINGEARAYPLRIMSWHELVNDSVGDLPILVSW
;
A
#
# COMPACT_ATOMS: atom_id res chain seq x y z
N MET A 1 -16.11 34.94 70.03
CA MET A 1 -15.10 34.63 68.96
C MET A 1 -15.58 33.39 68.27
N ARG A 2 -16.13 33.54 67.04
CA ARG A 2 -16.65 32.42 66.19
C ARG A 2 -15.66 32.22 65.03
N PHE A 3 -14.93 31.14 65.05
CA PHE A 3 -14.05 30.73 63.93
C PHE A 3 -14.91 30.05 62.89
N LEU A 4 -15.05 30.69 61.74
CA LEU A 4 -15.61 30.09 60.52
C LEU A 4 -14.47 29.30 59.81
N LEU A 5 -14.53 27.97 59.87
CA LEU A 5 -13.70 27.10 59.01
C LEU A 5 -14.32 27.06 57.61
N SER A 6 -13.70 27.75 56.66
CA SER A 6 -14.04 27.63 55.25
C SER A 6 -13.40 26.34 54.72
N PHE A 7 -14.22 25.32 54.42
CA PHE A 7 -13.79 24.13 53.68
C PHE A 7 -13.67 24.48 52.21
N LEU A 8 -12.44 24.52 51.69
CA LEU A 8 -12.17 24.66 50.26
C LEU A 8 -12.32 23.28 49.62
N LEU A 9 -13.43 23.07 48.93
CA LEU A 9 -13.68 21.84 48.16
C LEU A 9 -12.88 21.93 46.83
N VAL A 10 -11.72 21.27 46.75
CA VAL A 10 -10.96 21.15 45.50
C VAL A 10 -11.61 20.06 44.65
N LEU A 11 -12.33 20.48 43.62
CA LEU A 11 -12.92 19.58 42.63
C LEU A 11 -11.81 19.14 41.63
N LEU A 12 -11.26 17.95 41.82
CA LEU A 12 -10.34 17.34 40.89
C LEU A 12 -11.12 16.90 39.64
N ILE A 13 -11.08 17.71 38.59
CA ILE A 13 -11.60 17.34 37.28
C ILE A 13 -10.59 16.39 36.63
N THR A 14 -10.82 15.08 36.73
CA THR A 14 -10.07 14.10 35.96
C THR A 14 -10.59 14.11 34.52
N ALA A 15 -9.88 14.80 33.63
CA ALA A 15 -10.14 14.70 32.20
C ALA A 15 -9.85 13.28 31.75
N PRO A 16 -10.74 12.63 30.95
CA PRO A 16 -10.44 11.33 30.40
C PRO A 16 -9.24 11.46 29.45
N VAL A 17 -8.15 10.80 29.78
CA VAL A 17 -7.02 10.64 28.87
C VAL A 17 -7.50 9.72 27.76
N PHE A 18 -7.86 10.28 26.61
CA PHE A 18 -8.05 9.51 25.40
C PHE A 18 -6.67 8.99 24.98
N ALA A 19 -6.32 7.80 25.43
CA ALA A 19 -5.23 7.07 24.84
C ALA A 19 -5.59 6.79 23.34
N PRO A 20 -4.73 7.11 22.38
CA PRO A 20 -4.98 6.71 21.01
C PRO A 20 -5.11 5.19 20.99
N GLN A 21 -6.28 4.70 20.60
CA GLN A 21 -6.45 3.28 20.35
C GLN A 21 -5.54 2.94 19.18
N ALA A 22 -4.46 2.21 19.46
CA ALA A 22 -3.70 1.56 18.42
C ALA A 22 -4.69 0.63 17.71
N HIS A 23 -5.13 1.01 16.52
CA HIS A 23 -5.85 0.12 15.65
C HIS A 23 -4.88 -1.03 15.36
N SER A 24 -5.05 -2.15 16.05
CA SER A 24 -4.38 -3.38 15.68
C SER A 24 -4.84 -3.69 14.26
N PHE A 25 -3.94 -3.52 13.31
CA PHE A 25 -4.12 -4.01 11.96
C PHE A 25 -4.36 -5.51 12.08
N GLN A 26 -5.62 -5.92 12.03
CA GLN A 26 -5.96 -7.33 11.99
C GLN A 26 -5.50 -7.82 10.63
N SER A 27 -4.30 -8.42 10.61
CA SER A 27 -3.78 -9.07 9.43
C SER A 27 -4.78 -10.12 8.97
N THR A 28 -5.26 -10.01 7.73
CA THR A 28 -6.12 -11.02 7.11
C THR A 28 -5.32 -12.21 6.57
N TRP A 29 -4.01 -12.25 6.87
CA TRP A 29 -3.14 -13.34 6.48
C TRP A 29 -3.31 -14.55 7.40
N ASN A 30 -3.34 -15.74 6.80
CA ASN A 30 -3.26 -16.98 7.55
C ASN A 30 -1.79 -17.33 7.80
N TYR A 31 -1.35 -17.19 9.04
CA TYR A 31 0.02 -17.50 9.46
C TYR A 31 0.22 -18.96 9.92
N ASP A 32 -0.83 -19.80 9.86
CA ASP A 32 -0.73 -21.22 10.25
C ASP A 32 0.14 -22.03 9.29
N GLN A 33 0.28 -21.52 8.05
CA GLN A 33 1.14 -22.13 7.03
C GLN A 33 2.24 -21.13 6.63
N HIS A 34 3.44 -21.39 7.08
CA HIS A 34 4.61 -20.56 6.79
C HIS A 34 5.85 -21.44 6.60
N SER A 35 6.78 -21.00 5.76
CA SER A 35 8.06 -21.65 5.49
C SER A 35 9.26 -20.95 6.15
N ILE A 36 9.01 -19.80 6.78
CA ILE A 36 10.00 -19.03 7.54
C ILE A 36 9.44 -18.70 8.92
N PRO A 37 10.26 -18.40 9.93
CA PRO A 37 9.80 -17.95 11.25
C PRO A 37 8.86 -16.74 11.13
N ILE A 38 7.76 -16.74 11.88
CA ILE A 38 6.73 -15.66 11.79
C ILE A 38 7.30 -14.30 12.20
N ASP A 39 8.23 -14.28 13.14
CA ASP A 39 8.92 -13.08 13.62
C ASP A 39 9.89 -12.47 12.59
N GLU A 40 10.23 -13.20 11.53
CA GLU A 40 10.98 -12.69 10.38
C GLU A 40 10.07 -12.03 9.32
N ILE A 41 8.75 -12.19 9.43
CA ILE A 41 7.78 -11.57 8.50
C ILE A 41 7.54 -10.13 8.92
N MET A 42 8.11 -9.19 8.15
CA MET A 42 7.94 -7.77 8.40
C MET A 42 6.79 -7.19 7.56
N SER A 43 6.12 -6.17 8.12
CA SER A 43 5.12 -5.41 7.36
C SER A 43 5.79 -4.58 6.27
N GLY A 44 5.27 -4.65 5.04
CA GLY A 44 5.66 -3.78 3.93
C GLY A 44 5.03 -2.38 3.96
N GLY A 45 4.21 -2.09 4.97
CA GLY A 45 3.50 -0.81 5.15
C GLY A 45 2.03 -0.89 4.71
N PRO A 46 1.69 -0.99 3.42
CA PRO A 46 0.29 -1.13 2.99
C PRO A 46 -0.35 -2.42 3.52
N PRO A 47 -1.66 -2.40 3.81
CA PRO A 47 -2.38 -3.61 4.16
C PRO A 47 -2.44 -4.57 2.98
N LYS A 48 -2.90 -5.81 3.24
CA LYS A 48 -3.22 -6.75 2.17
C LYS A 48 -4.17 -6.07 1.18
N ASP A 49 -3.88 -6.20 -0.12
CA ASP A 49 -4.61 -5.58 -1.23
C ASP A 49 -4.68 -4.03 -1.15
N GLY A 50 -3.80 -3.41 -0.36
CA GLY A 50 -3.75 -1.96 -0.18
C GLY A 50 -3.13 -1.20 -1.36
N ILE A 51 -2.41 -1.90 -2.26
CA ILE A 51 -1.89 -1.34 -3.51
C ILE A 51 -2.73 -1.91 -4.66
N PRO A 52 -3.52 -1.09 -5.37
CA PRO A 52 -4.42 -1.56 -6.40
C PRO A 52 -3.65 -2.01 -7.64
N ALA A 53 -3.74 -3.29 -8.00
CA ALA A 53 -3.20 -3.80 -9.26
C ALA A 53 -3.93 -3.18 -10.47
N LEU A 54 -3.19 -2.95 -11.56
CA LEU A 54 -3.79 -2.59 -12.84
C LEU A 54 -4.32 -3.84 -13.52
N SER A 55 -5.54 -3.76 -14.06
CA SER A 55 -6.13 -4.82 -14.89
C SER A 55 -6.55 -4.24 -16.23
N ALA A 56 -6.11 -4.87 -17.32
CA ALA A 56 -6.33 -4.44 -18.68
C ALA A 56 -5.98 -2.96 -18.92
N PRO A 57 -4.72 -2.54 -18.75
CA PRO A 57 -4.31 -1.15 -18.86
C PRO A 57 -4.53 -0.59 -20.27
N ASN A 58 -4.79 0.72 -20.36
CA ASN A 58 -4.85 1.41 -21.64
C ASN A 58 -3.45 1.76 -22.14
N TYR A 59 -3.16 1.48 -23.38
CA TYR A 59 -1.87 1.74 -24.01
C TYR A 59 -1.92 2.95 -24.94
N VAL A 60 -0.79 3.61 -25.03
CA VAL A 60 -0.51 4.62 -26.06
C VAL A 60 0.69 4.17 -26.88
N SER A 61 0.78 4.65 -28.13
CA SER A 61 1.99 4.40 -28.93
C SER A 61 3.21 5.09 -28.30
N ALA A 62 4.42 4.58 -28.57
CA ALA A 62 5.65 5.18 -28.08
C ALA A 62 5.76 6.69 -28.42
N GLN A 63 5.31 7.09 -29.61
CA GLN A 63 5.31 8.49 -30.05
C GLN A 63 4.36 9.39 -29.24
N LYS A 64 3.32 8.82 -28.65
CA LYS A 64 2.35 9.54 -27.80
C LYS A 64 2.67 9.49 -26.32
N ALA A 65 3.71 8.74 -25.92
CA ALA A 65 4.11 8.59 -24.52
C ALA A 65 4.91 9.81 -24.01
N SER A 66 4.41 11.01 -24.24
CA SER A 66 5.07 12.30 -23.87
C SER A 66 5.27 12.48 -22.36
N PHE A 67 4.63 11.69 -21.54
CA PHE A 67 4.81 11.65 -20.09
C PHE A 67 6.10 10.94 -19.66
N LEU A 68 6.76 10.18 -20.55
CA LEU A 68 8.04 9.53 -20.32
C LEU A 68 9.20 10.45 -20.71
N ARG A 69 10.30 10.33 -20.00
CA ARG A 69 11.56 11.05 -20.23
C ARG A 69 12.65 10.09 -20.68
N ASN A 70 13.66 10.62 -21.35
CA ASN A 70 14.89 9.85 -21.62
C ASN A 70 15.49 9.41 -20.28
N GLY A 71 15.72 8.12 -20.13
CA GLY A 71 16.23 7.55 -18.87
C GLY A 71 15.17 7.00 -17.93
N ASP A 72 13.86 7.22 -18.18
CA ASP A 72 12.83 6.50 -17.44
C ASP A 72 12.94 5.00 -17.74
N GLN A 73 12.96 4.21 -16.68
CA GLN A 73 13.07 2.76 -16.80
C GLN A 73 11.70 2.15 -17.11
N VAL A 74 11.73 1.09 -17.91
CA VAL A 74 10.53 0.33 -18.29
C VAL A 74 10.81 -1.17 -18.19
N ILE A 75 9.81 -1.95 -17.85
CA ILE A 75 9.80 -3.40 -18.08
C ILE A 75 9.28 -3.60 -19.49
N GLY A 76 10.08 -4.19 -20.38
CA GLY A 76 9.70 -4.48 -21.75
C GLY A 76 9.48 -5.98 -21.97
N THR A 77 8.49 -6.32 -22.78
CA THR A 77 8.28 -7.70 -23.25
C THR A 77 7.85 -7.73 -24.72
N VAL A 78 8.14 -8.84 -25.39
CA VAL A 78 7.65 -9.12 -26.74
C VAL A 78 7.12 -10.55 -26.75
N ILE A 79 5.84 -10.71 -27.04
CA ILE A 79 5.18 -12.02 -27.09
C ILE A 79 4.41 -12.10 -28.42
N ASN A 80 4.64 -13.15 -29.16
CA ASN A 80 4.01 -13.37 -30.45
C ASN A 80 4.12 -12.17 -31.42
N GLY A 81 5.24 -11.42 -31.35
CA GLY A 81 5.48 -10.23 -32.18
C GLY A 81 4.82 -8.94 -31.63
N GLU A 82 4.04 -9.01 -30.58
CA GLU A 82 3.47 -7.85 -29.90
C GLU A 82 4.40 -7.36 -28.79
N ALA A 83 4.80 -6.07 -28.86
CA ALA A 83 5.66 -5.44 -27.88
C ALA A 83 4.84 -4.60 -26.89
N ARG A 84 5.18 -4.70 -25.59
CA ARG A 84 4.64 -3.88 -24.50
C ARG A 84 5.76 -3.33 -23.64
N ALA A 85 5.54 -2.13 -23.09
CA ALA A 85 6.43 -1.51 -22.13
C ALA A 85 5.61 -0.99 -20.94
N TYR A 86 6.07 -1.30 -19.73
CA TYR A 86 5.45 -0.93 -18.47
C TYR A 86 6.40 0.01 -17.71
N PRO A 87 6.14 1.33 -17.69
CA PRO A 87 7.03 2.30 -17.06
C PRO A 87 7.07 2.10 -15.54
N LEU A 88 8.26 2.00 -14.96
CA LEU A 88 8.43 1.77 -13.51
C LEU A 88 7.79 2.88 -12.67
N ARG A 89 7.78 4.12 -13.17
CA ARG A 89 7.10 5.23 -12.49
C ARG A 89 5.58 5.03 -12.34
N ILE A 90 4.95 4.21 -13.19
CA ILE A 90 3.55 3.80 -13.05
C ILE A 90 3.48 2.55 -12.19
N MET A 91 4.34 1.57 -12.45
CA MET A 91 4.38 0.34 -11.67
C MET A 91 4.60 0.57 -10.18
N SER A 92 5.36 1.60 -9.79
CA SER A 92 5.58 1.95 -8.38
C SER A 92 4.32 2.32 -7.61
N TRP A 93 3.19 2.59 -8.28
CA TRP A 93 1.91 2.87 -7.67
C TRP A 93 0.95 1.67 -7.68
N HIS A 94 1.30 0.63 -8.44
CA HIS A 94 0.39 -0.49 -8.69
C HIS A 94 1.02 -1.86 -8.41
N GLU A 95 2.36 -1.95 -8.44
CA GLU A 95 3.17 -3.16 -8.26
C GLU A 95 2.86 -4.30 -9.23
N LEU A 96 1.59 -4.49 -9.56
CA LEU A 96 1.11 -5.58 -10.42
C LEU A 96 0.30 -5.05 -11.62
N VAL A 97 0.53 -5.65 -12.80
CA VAL A 97 -0.33 -5.46 -13.98
C VAL A 97 -0.78 -6.81 -14.50
N ASN A 98 -2.09 -7.01 -14.51
CA ASN A 98 -2.73 -8.14 -15.20
C ASN A 98 -3.04 -7.70 -16.62
N ASP A 99 -2.41 -8.32 -17.60
CA ASP A 99 -2.50 -7.96 -19.02
C ASP A 99 -2.59 -9.16 -19.92
N SER A 100 -2.78 -8.89 -21.23
CA SER A 100 -2.70 -9.86 -22.30
C SER A 100 -1.85 -9.30 -23.41
N VAL A 101 -0.81 -10.03 -23.83
CA VAL A 101 0.12 -9.64 -24.88
C VAL A 101 0.23 -10.78 -25.89
N GLY A 102 -0.02 -10.51 -27.17
CA GLY A 102 -0.04 -11.52 -28.21
C GLY A 102 -0.96 -12.69 -27.88
N ASP A 103 -2.15 -12.39 -27.36
CA ASP A 103 -3.19 -13.33 -26.89
C ASP A 103 -2.77 -14.21 -25.71
N LEU A 104 -1.64 -13.94 -25.07
CA LEU A 104 -1.19 -14.63 -23.87
C LEU A 104 -1.46 -13.81 -22.62
N PRO A 105 -2.24 -14.32 -21.64
CA PRO A 105 -2.38 -13.68 -20.35
C PRO A 105 -1.03 -13.65 -19.61
N ILE A 106 -0.67 -12.49 -19.07
CA ILE A 106 0.56 -12.29 -18.31
C ILE A 106 0.31 -11.52 -17.04
N LEU A 107 1.18 -11.71 -16.07
CA LEU A 107 1.33 -10.87 -14.89
C LEU A 107 2.69 -10.19 -14.95
N VAL A 108 2.70 -8.87 -14.89
CA VAL A 108 3.93 -8.08 -14.72
C VAL A 108 4.00 -7.61 -13.30
N SER A 109 5.14 -7.82 -12.63
CA SER A 109 5.37 -7.39 -11.26
C SER A 109 6.61 -6.52 -11.16
N TRP A 110 6.54 -5.62 -10.21
CA TRP A 110 7.63 -4.69 -9.88
C TRP A 110 7.86 -4.63 -8.37
#